data_2402d7b1ae0c4eb78d40cb3d56d97b15
#
_entry.id   2402d7b1ae0c4eb78d40cb3d56d97b15
#
_cell.length_a   1.000
_cell.length_b   1.000
_cell.length_c   1.000
_cell.angle_alpha   90.00
_cell.angle_beta   90.00
_cell.angle_gamma   90.00
#
_symmetry.space_group_name_H-M   'P 1'
#
loop_
_entity.id
_entity.type
_entity.pdbx_description
1 polymer ?
#
loop_
_entity_poly.entity_id
_entity_poly.type
_entity_poly.pdbx_seq_one_letter_code
_entity_poly.pdbx_strand_id
1 'polypeptide(L)'
;MRSRLLPLVAGGLLVAACSGATPAAPTWSFPPAAPQTAVAEARLVTVYRSPSCTCCHEWEAYMAAHGFTVRSMPVDDMNAVKLEHGVPLDVSSCHTAVVDGYVIEGHVPAEAVEALLAQRPAIDGIALPGMPAGSPGMAGEQAAPFEVLAIADGTTSTFGTY
;
A
#
# COMPACT_ATOMS: atom_id res chain seq x y z
N MET A 1 6.01 80.67 -36.21
CA MET A 1 6.80 81.89 -35.81
C MET A 1 6.65 82.10 -34.33
N ARG A 2 7.72 82.38 -33.63
CA ARG A 2 7.93 82.64 -32.20
C ARG A 2 8.16 81.39 -31.33
N SER A 3 9.41 80.99 -31.34
CA SER A 3 10.14 80.24 -30.30
C SER A 3 9.93 80.87 -28.93
N ARG A 4 9.59 80.07 -27.93
CA ARG A 4 9.82 80.44 -26.53
C ARG A 4 10.65 79.34 -25.87
N LEU A 5 11.88 79.69 -25.57
CA LEU A 5 12.79 78.98 -24.69
C LEU A 5 12.31 79.10 -23.24
N LEU A 6 12.15 77.96 -22.56
CA LEU A 6 11.99 77.90 -21.10
C LEU A 6 13.28 77.37 -20.47
N PRO A 7 13.71 77.89 -19.33
CA PRO A 7 14.97 77.55 -18.70
C PRO A 7 14.87 76.21 -17.95
N LEU A 8 15.93 75.42 -18.04
CA LEU A 8 16.17 74.22 -17.22
C LEU A 8 16.45 74.65 -15.77
N VAL A 9 15.65 74.17 -14.84
CA VAL A 9 15.91 74.23 -13.41
C VAL A 9 16.53 72.90 -13.02
N ALA A 10 17.82 72.88 -12.67
CA ALA A 10 18.52 71.75 -12.13
C ALA A 10 18.18 71.59 -10.63
N GLY A 11 17.25 70.70 -10.34
CA GLY A 11 16.94 70.27 -8.96
C GLY A 11 17.82 69.09 -8.54
N GLY A 12 18.78 69.31 -7.73
CA GLY A 12 19.62 68.28 -7.14
C GLY A 12 18.78 67.40 -6.18
N LEU A 13 18.64 66.14 -6.51
CA LEU A 13 18.02 65.14 -5.63
C LEU A 13 19.09 64.55 -4.72
N LEU A 14 19.08 64.89 -3.45
CA LEU A 14 19.84 64.20 -2.41
C LEU A 14 19.18 62.85 -2.13
N VAL A 15 19.83 61.77 -2.62
CA VAL A 15 19.42 60.40 -2.26
C VAL A 15 20.05 60.09 -0.91
N ALA A 16 19.24 60.11 0.13
CA ALA A 16 19.60 59.57 1.43
C ALA A 16 19.63 58.04 1.36
N ALA A 17 20.81 57.44 1.39
CA ALA A 17 20.99 56.02 1.51
C ALA A 17 20.56 55.54 2.90
N CYS A 18 19.33 55.06 3.04
CA CYS A 18 18.92 54.29 4.21
C CYS A 18 19.54 52.90 4.11
N SER A 19 20.63 52.67 4.84
CA SER A 19 21.15 51.31 5.08
C SER A 19 20.16 50.55 5.94
N GLY A 20 19.17 49.90 5.29
CA GLY A 20 18.30 48.97 5.95
C GLY A 20 19.03 47.66 6.28
N ALA A 21 19.36 47.47 7.56
CA ALA A 21 19.79 46.17 8.05
C ALA A 21 18.67 45.17 7.84
N THR A 22 18.86 44.23 6.93
CA THR A 22 17.94 43.09 6.72
C THR A 22 17.99 42.22 7.97
N PRO A 23 16.88 41.98 8.67
CA PRO A 23 16.90 41.05 9.80
C PRO A 23 17.25 39.67 9.26
N ALA A 24 18.29 39.06 9.85
CA ALA A 24 18.63 37.66 9.54
C ALA A 24 17.41 36.78 9.85
N ALA A 25 16.97 36.01 8.86
CA ALA A 25 15.91 35.03 9.05
C ALA A 25 16.33 34.01 10.12
N PRO A 26 15.46 33.66 11.05
CA PRO A 26 15.77 32.62 12.03
C PRO A 26 16.11 31.33 11.33
N THR A 27 17.34 30.85 11.49
CA THR A 27 17.76 29.53 11.04
C THR A 27 17.16 28.50 12.01
N TRP A 28 16.05 27.88 11.61
CA TRP A 28 15.51 26.72 12.31
C TRP A 28 16.41 25.52 12.03
N SER A 29 17.33 25.23 12.94
CA SER A 29 18.06 23.96 12.95
C SER A 29 17.09 22.90 13.50
N PHE A 30 16.45 22.14 12.60
CA PHE A 30 15.80 20.91 13.02
C PHE A 30 16.91 19.97 13.49
N PRO A 31 16.75 19.30 14.66
CA PRO A 31 17.65 18.22 15.02
C PRO A 31 17.59 17.18 13.88
N PRO A 32 18.73 16.53 13.53
CA PRO A 32 18.70 15.44 12.57
C PRO A 32 17.59 14.50 13.02
N ALA A 33 16.66 14.18 12.09
CA ALA A 33 15.64 13.17 12.36
C ALA A 33 16.38 11.96 12.91
N ALA A 34 16.02 11.55 14.14
CA ALA A 34 16.54 10.30 14.70
C ALA A 34 16.40 9.24 13.61
N PRO A 35 17.37 8.33 13.41
CA PRO A 35 17.20 7.24 12.48
C PRO A 35 15.86 6.61 12.87
N GLN A 36 14.85 6.84 12.07
CA GLN A 36 13.66 6.03 12.11
C GLN A 36 14.19 4.65 11.73
N THR A 37 14.58 3.87 12.73
CA THR A 37 14.38 2.46 12.64
C THR A 37 12.88 2.37 12.32
N ALA A 38 12.58 2.35 11.03
CA ALA A 38 11.38 1.73 10.56
C ALA A 38 11.49 0.30 11.10
N VAL A 39 11.02 0.09 12.33
CA VAL A 39 10.38 -1.15 12.70
C VAL A 39 9.35 -1.22 11.60
N ALA A 40 9.65 -2.04 10.58
CA ALA A 40 8.64 -2.40 9.59
C ALA A 40 7.46 -2.82 10.47
N GLU A 41 6.44 -1.97 10.55
CA GLU A 41 5.26 -2.28 11.36
C GLU A 41 4.82 -3.60 10.80
N ALA A 42 4.95 -4.65 11.64
CA ALA A 42 4.69 -6.01 11.19
C ALA A 42 3.25 -5.98 10.70
N ARG A 43 3.08 -6.03 9.36
CA ARG A 43 1.78 -5.83 8.72
C ARG A 43 0.85 -6.91 9.23
N LEU A 44 -0.19 -6.51 9.94
CA LEU A 44 -1.14 -7.42 10.53
C LEU A 44 -2.02 -8.02 9.44
N VAL A 45 -1.94 -9.34 9.28
CA VAL A 45 -2.83 -10.14 8.43
C VAL A 45 -3.79 -10.89 9.33
N THR A 46 -5.08 -10.61 9.23
CA THR A 46 -6.13 -11.37 9.90
C THR A 46 -6.64 -12.45 8.96
N VAL A 47 -6.52 -13.73 9.34
CA VAL A 47 -6.83 -14.89 8.49
C VAL A 47 -8.05 -15.61 9.01
N TYR A 48 -9.14 -15.59 8.27
CA TYR A 48 -10.34 -16.36 8.52
C TYR A 48 -10.25 -17.71 7.80
N ARG A 49 -10.41 -18.80 8.54
CA ARG A 49 -10.28 -20.15 8.02
C ARG A 49 -11.12 -21.16 8.79
N SER A 50 -11.42 -22.31 8.18
CA SER A 50 -12.00 -23.43 8.91
C SER A 50 -11.05 -23.92 10.02
N PRO A 51 -11.55 -24.31 11.20
CA PRO A 51 -10.71 -24.83 12.29
C PRO A 51 -9.83 -26.03 11.88
N SER A 52 -10.28 -26.85 10.94
CA SER A 52 -9.58 -28.04 10.47
C SER A 52 -8.71 -27.84 9.22
N CYS A 53 -8.60 -26.60 8.71
CA CYS A 53 -7.85 -26.33 7.48
C CYS A 53 -6.34 -26.37 7.69
N THR A 54 -5.68 -27.48 7.38
CA THR A 54 -4.22 -27.64 7.55
C THR A 54 -3.44 -26.75 6.60
N CYS A 55 -3.80 -26.70 5.31
CA CYS A 55 -3.08 -25.87 4.33
C CYS A 55 -3.19 -24.37 4.63
N CYS A 56 -4.27 -23.94 5.30
CA CYS A 56 -4.40 -22.56 5.76
C CYS A 56 -3.37 -22.23 6.85
N HIS A 57 -3.10 -23.16 7.78
CA HIS A 57 -2.04 -23.01 8.78
C HIS A 57 -0.65 -22.90 8.14
N GLU A 58 -0.40 -23.67 7.10
CA GLU A 58 0.86 -23.59 6.37
C GLU A 58 1.01 -22.24 5.66
N TRP A 59 -0.09 -21.69 5.11
CA TRP A 59 -0.08 -20.34 4.54
C TRP A 59 0.14 -19.26 5.62
N GLU A 60 -0.48 -19.39 6.80
CA GLU A 60 -0.25 -18.51 7.95
C GLU A 60 1.24 -18.51 8.35
N ALA A 61 1.86 -19.69 8.44
CA ALA A 61 3.27 -19.83 8.75
C ALA A 61 4.18 -19.23 7.67
N TYR A 62 3.83 -19.42 6.40
CA TYR A 62 4.51 -18.82 5.26
C TYR A 62 4.47 -17.29 5.34
N MET A 63 3.31 -16.68 5.57
CA MET A 63 3.19 -15.22 5.70
C MET A 63 3.99 -14.69 6.88
N ALA A 64 3.99 -15.39 8.01
CA ALA A 64 4.81 -15.04 9.17
C ALA A 64 6.31 -15.06 8.84
N ALA A 65 6.78 -16.04 8.06
CA ALA A 65 8.16 -16.12 7.59
C ALA A 65 8.54 -14.98 6.64
N HIS A 66 7.54 -14.36 5.96
CA HIS A 66 7.71 -13.18 5.10
C HIS A 66 7.48 -11.84 5.84
N GLY A 67 7.53 -11.85 7.18
CA GLY A 67 7.53 -10.64 7.99
C GLY A 67 6.15 -10.03 8.27
N PHE A 68 5.07 -10.80 8.05
CA PHE A 68 3.74 -10.40 8.47
C PHE A 68 3.44 -10.85 9.90
N THR A 69 2.70 -10.05 10.65
CA THR A 69 2.09 -10.48 11.91
C THR A 69 0.75 -11.14 11.59
N VAL A 70 0.62 -12.43 11.87
CA VAL A 70 -0.59 -13.19 11.55
C VAL A 70 -1.52 -13.29 12.75
N ARG A 71 -2.80 -12.96 12.55
CA ARG A 71 -3.89 -13.21 13.48
C ARG A 71 -4.80 -14.27 12.87
N SER A 72 -4.78 -15.47 13.43
CA SER A 72 -5.66 -16.56 13.00
C SER A 72 -7.04 -16.43 13.64
N MET A 73 -8.09 -16.52 12.82
CA MET A 73 -9.50 -16.44 13.21
C MET A 73 -10.24 -17.69 12.69
N PRO A 74 -10.25 -18.80 13.45
CA PRO A 74 -11.03 -19.97 13.09
C PRO A 74 -12.53 -19.64 13.09
N VAL A 75 -13.24 -20.02 12.02
CA VAL A 75 -14.68 -19.79 11.85
C VAL A 75 -15.35 -21.04 11.29
N ASP A 76 -16.60 -21.27 11.65
CA ASP A 76 -17.37 -22.44 11.18
C ASP A 76 -18.02 -22.17 9.81
N ASP A 77 -18.39 -20.90 9.54
CA ASP A 77 -19.02 -20.51 8.27
C ASP A 77 -18.11 -19.59 7.44
N MET A 78 -17.30 -20.19 6.59
CA MET A 78 -16.45 -19.46 5.66
C MET A 78 -17.24 -18.74 4.57
N ASN A 79 -18.44 -19.20 4.21
CA ASN A 79 -19.25 -18.52 3.20
C ASN A 79 -19.76 -17.19 3.70
N ALA A 80 -20.16 -17.12 4.97
CA ALA A 80 -20.55 -15.85 5.60
C ALA A 80 -19.39 -14.83 5.58
N VAL A 81 -18.17 -15.27 5.92
CA VAL A 81 -16.96 -14.42 5.86
C VAL A 81 -16.67 -13.91 4.45
N LYS A 82 -16.71 -14.80 3.46
CA LYS A 82 -16.48 -14.42 2.06
C LYS A 82 -17.49 -13.40 1.56
N LEU A 83 -18.76 -13.60 1.90
CA LEU A 83 -19.83 -12.67 1.55
C LEU A 83 -19.64 -11.32 2.21
N GLU A 84 -19.29 -11.30 3.51
CA GLU A 84 -19.02 -10.09 4.28
C GLU A 84 -17.88 -9.27 3.67
N HIS A 85 -16.83 -9.94 3.19
CA HIS A 85 -15.66 -9.33 2.59
C HIS A 85 -15.75 -9.14 1.06
N GLY A 86 -16.91 -9.40 0.46
CA GLY A 86 -17.15 -9.16 -0.97
C GLY A 86 -16.37 -10.08 -1.91
N VAL A 87 -15.98 -11.28 -1.46
CA VAL A 87 -15.29 -12.27 -2.30
C VAL A 87 -16.26 -12.87 -3.29
N PRO A 88 -16.02 -12.73 -4.62
CA PRO A 88 -16.84 -13.41 -5.63
C PRO A 88 -16.74 -14.93 -5.53
N LEU A 89 -17.84 -15.65 -5.73
CA LEU A 89 -17.88 -17.09 -5.56
C LEU A 89 -16.97 -17.86 -6.53
N ASP A 90 -16.77 -17.33 -7.72
CA ASP A 90 -15.95 -17.92 -8.78
C ASP A 90 -14.44 -17.87 -8.50
N VAL A 91 -14.01 -16.98 -7.60
CA VAL A 91 -12.61 -16.91 -7.15
C VAL A 91 -12.41 -17.40 -5.71
N SER A 92 -13.46 -17.93 -5.11
CA SER A 92 -13.43 -18.46 -3.73
C SER A 92 -12.40 -19.58 -3.58
N SER A 93 -11.64 -19.55 -2.49
CA SER A 93 -10.62 -20.53 -2.12
C SER A 93 -10.81 -21.00 -0.67
N CYS A 94 -9.80 -21.58 -0.03
CA CYS A 94 -9.98 -22.22 1.27
C CYS A 94 -9.96 -21.26 2.49
N HIS A 95 -9.39 -20.09 2.36
CA HIS A 95 -9.38 -19.06 3.42
C HIS A 95 -9.50 -17.66 2.83
N THR A 96 -9.90 -16.72 3.68
CA THR A 96 -9.94 -15.29 3.38
C THR A 96 -9.10 -14.56 4.39
N ALA A 97 -8.21 -13.68 3.97
CA ALA A 97 -7.43 -12.85 4.86
C ALA A 97 -7.68 -11.36 4.57
N VAL A 98 -7.39 -10.51 5.56
CA VAL A 98 -7.48 -9.06 5.43
C VAL A 98 -6.18 -8.44 5.91
N VAL A 99 -5.61 -7.54 5.09
CA VAL A 99 -4.41 -6.78 5.40
C VAL A 99 -4.55 -5.35 4.89
N ASP A 100 -4.31 -4.35 5.73
CA ASP A 100 -4.42 -2.92 5.39
C ASP A 100 -5.73 -2.56 4.64
N GLY A 101 -6.83 -3.26 4.94
CA GLY A 101 -8.14 -3.08 4.31
C GLY A 101 -8.35 -3.86 3.01
N TYR A 102 -7.33 -4.50 2.44
CA TYR A 102 -7.45 -5.36 1.27
C TYR A 102 -7.81 -6.79 1.66
N VAL A 103 -8.63 -7.42 0.83
CA VAL A 103 -8.93 -8.84 0.91
C VAL A 103 -7.88 -9.65 0.16
N ILE A 104 -7.43 -10.74 0.78
CA ILE A 104 -6.53 -11.73 0.19
C ILE A 104 -7.26 -13.06 0.21
N GLU A 105 -7.65 -13.56 -0.94
CA GLU A 105 -8.41 -14.80 -1.04
C GLU A 105 -7.52 -15.96 -1.51
N GLY A 106 -7.43 -17.00 -0.68
CA GLY A 106 -6.67 -18.21 -0.99
C GLY A 106 -5.15 -18.08 -0.80
N HIS A 107 -4.42 -19.00 -1.42
CA HIS A 107 -3.00 -19.22 -1.22
C HIS A 107 -2.11 -18.25 -2.02
N VAL A 108 -2.41 -16.96 -1.94
CA VAL A 108 -1.70 -15.89 -2.65
C VAL A 108 -0.25 -15.80 -2.16
N PRO A 109 0.76 -15.73 -3.08
CA PRO A 109 2.16 -15.52 -2.72
C PRO A 109 2.40 -14.19 -1.99
N ALA A 110 3.34 -14.18 -1.03
CA ALA A 110 3.68 -13.00 -0.26
C ALA A 110 4.13 -11.83 -1.14
N GLU A 111 4.83 -12.11 -2.23
CA GLU A 111 5.29 -11.14 -3.21
C GLU A 111 4.11 -10.40 -3.88
N ALA A 112 3.00 -11.10 -4.13
CA ALA A 112 1.79 -10.49 -4.66
C ALA A 112 1.13 -9.58 -3.61
N VAL A 113 1.09 -10.01 -2.35
CA VAL A 113 0.58 -9.20 -1.23
C VAL A 113 1.46 -7.97 -1.03
N GLU A 114 2.77 -8.10 -1.06
CA GLU A 114 3.70 -6.98 -0.95
C GLU A 114 3.54 -5.98 -2.11
N ALA A 115 3.37 -6.49 -3.34
CA ALA A 115 3.11 -5.66 -4.51
C ALA A 115 1.79 -4.88 -4.37
N LEU A 116 0.73 -5.52 -3.89
CA LEU A 116 -0.56 -4.88 -3.60
C LEU A 116 -0.40 -3.73 -2.60
N LEU A 117 0.27 -3.99 -1.49
CA LEU A 117 0.47 -3.02 -0.41
C LEU A 117 1.38 -1.86 -0.83
N ALA A 118 2.34 -2.10 -1.73
CA ALA A 118 3.22 -1.07 -2.27
C ALA A 118 2.52 -0.17 -3.30
N GLN A 119 1.71 -0.77 -4.18
CA GLN A 119 1.01 -0.06 -5.26
C GLN A 119 -0.25 0.66 -4.77
N ARG A 120 -0.92 0.12 -3.74
CA ARG A 120 -2.18 0.62 -3.18
C ARG A 120 -3.24 0.96 -4.24
N PRO A 121 -3.55 0.03 -5.16
CA PRO A 121 -4.55 0.29 -6.19
C PRO A 121 -5.96 0.43 -5.59
N ALA A 122 -6.85 1.09 -6.31
CA ALA A 122 -8.26 1.23 -5.90
C ALA A 122 -9.05 -0.05 -6.27
N ILE A 123 -8.79 -1.13 -5.54
CA ILE A 123 -9.47 -2.44 -5.65
C ILE A 123 -9.84 -2.95 -4.25
N ASP A 124 -10.71 -3.95 -4.17
CA ASP A 124 -11.12 -4.53 -2.89
C ASP A 124 -10.09 -5.54 -2.37
N GLY A 125 -9.38 -6.23 -3.27
CA GLY A 125 -8.39 -7.22 -2.89
C GLY A 125 -7.83 -8.00 -4.06
N ILE A 126 -7.11 -9.10 -3.73
CA ILE A 126 -6.55 -10.04 -4.72
C ILE A 126 -6.89 -11.49 -4.35
N ALA A 127 -6.95 -12.36 -5.36
CA ALA A 127 -7.28 -13.76 -5.19
C ALA A 127 -6.36 -14.68 -5.98
N LEU A 128 -6.07 -15.85 -5.42
CA LEU A 128 -5.56 -17.01 -6.14
C LEU A 128 -6.64 -18.10 -6.07
N PRO A 129 -7.48 -18.26 -7.11
CA PRO A 129 -8.61 -19.19 -7.11
C PRO A 129 -8.18 -20.64 -6.93
N GLY A 130 -9.02 -21.42 -6.28
CA GLY A 130 -8.74 -22.83 -6.02
C GLY A 130 -7.59 -23.02 -5.01
N MET A 131 -6.84 -24.07 -5.21
CA MET A 131 -5.68 -24.47 -4.37
C MET A 131 -4.62 -25.08 -5.27
N PRO A 132 -3.97 -24.29 -6.14
CA PRO A 132 -3.03 -24.85 -7.11
C PRO A 132 -1.82 -25.46 -6.41
N ALA A 133 -1.35 -26.59 -6.93
CA ALA A 133 -0.17 -27.28 -6.42
C ALA A 133 1.05 -26.34 -6.43
N GLY A 134 1.84 -26.38 -5.35
CA GLY A 134 3.03 -25.53 -5.19
C GLY A 134 2.76 -24.09 -4.76
N SER A 135 1.48 -23.65 -4.65
CA SER A 135 1.19 -22.36 -4.04
C SER A 135 1.51 -22.40 -2.54
N PRO A 136 1.76 -21.26 -1.89
CA PRO A 136 2.17 -21.20 -0.49
C PRO A 136 1.22 -22.00 0.43
N GLY A 137 1.76 -22.94 1.20
CA GLY A 137 0.96 -23.84 2.05
C GLY A 137 0.34 -25.04 1.34
N MET A 138 0.50 -25.17 0.02
CA MET A 138 0.02 -26.31 -0.75
C MET A 138 1.16 -27.25 -1.14
N ALA A 139 0.90 -28.56 -1.05
CA ALA A 139 1.84 -29.56 -1.52
C ALA A 139 1.94 -29.57 -3.06
N GLY A 140 3.07 -30.12 -3.56
CA GLY A 140 3.31 -30.29 -5.00
C GLY A 140 4.29 -29.25 -5.54
N GLU A 141 4.54 -29.32 -6.85
CA GLU A 141 5.44 -28.39 -7.54
C GLU A 141 4.59 -27.39 -8.35
N GLN A 142 5.08 -26.16 -8.40
CA GLN A 142 4.51 -25.14 -9.25
C GLN A 142 4.80 -25.47 -10.72
N ALA A 143 3.77 -25.80 -11.47
CA ALA A 143 3.91 -26.18 -12.89
C ALA A 143 3.99 -24.97 -13.84
N ALA A 144 3.44 -23.83 -13.43
CA ALA A 144 3.45 -22.56 -14.15
C ALA A 144 3.33 -21.41 -13.15
N PRO A 145 3.70 -20.17 -13.53
CA PRO A 145 3.46 -19.01 -12.67
C PRO A 145 1.97 -18.87 -12.32
N PHE A 146 1.70 -18.47 -11.08
CA PHE A 146 0.33 -18.28 -10.61
C PHE A 146 -0.26 -16.97 -11.13
N GLU A 147 -1.40 -17.04 -11.80
CA GLU A 147 -2.17 -15.87 -12.13
C GLU A 147 -2.96 -15.43 -10.88
N VAL A 148 -2.57 -14.29 -10.32
CA VAL A 148 -3.29 -13.64 -9.22
C VAL A 148 -4.28 -12.65 -9.82
N LEU A 149 -5.52 -12.70 -9.36
CA LEU A 149 -6.61 -11.86 -9.83
C LEU A 149 -6.83 -10.68 -8.87
N ALA A 150 -7.14 -9.50 -9.39
CA ALA A 150 -7.69 -8.39 -8.65
C ALA A 150 -9.21 -8.58 -8.49
N ILE A 151 -9.73 -8.20 -7.33
CA ILE A 151 -11.16 -8.11 -7.03
C ILE A 151 -11.52 -6.63 -6.93
N ALA A 152 -12.48 -6.17 -7.72
CA ALA A 152 -12.99 -4.81 -7.66
C ALA A 152 -14.49 -4.78 -7.99
N ASP A 153 -15.30 -4.21 -7.11
CA ASP A 153 -16.76 -4.06 -7.30
C ASP A 153 -17.44 -5.39 -7.70
N GLY A 154 -17.03 -6.51 -7.09
CA GLY A 154 -17.57 -7.85 -7.37
C GLY A 154 -17.16 -8.44 -8.72
N THR A 155 -16.23 -7.82 -9.43
CA THR A 155 -15.65 -8.33 -10.70
C THR A 155 -14.17 -8.68 -10.51
N THR A 156 -13.62 -9.46 -11.43
CA THR A 156 -12.21 -9.86 -11.39
C THR A 156 -11.47 -9.50 -12.67
N SER A 157 -10.16 -9.24 -12.52
CA SER A 157 -9.23 -9.02 -13.63
C SER A 157 -7.84 -9.50 -13.22
N THR A 158 -6.92 -9.67 -14.14
CA THR A 158 -5.54 -10.05 -13.81
C THR A 158 -4.85 -8.95 -12.99
N PHE A 159 -4.34 -9.29 -11.80
CA PHE A 159 -3.47 -8.42 -10.99
C PHE A 159 -2.01 -8.59 -11.39
N GLY A 160 -1.56 -9.83 -11.53
CA GLY A 160 -0.19 -10.17 -11.91
C GLY A 160 0.06 -11.66 -11.96
N THR A 161 1.30 -12.01 -12.31
CA THR A 161 1.76 -13.40 -12.43
C THR A 161 2.99 -13.60 -11.55
N TYR A 162 3.01 -14.64 -10.71
CA TYR A 162 3.99 -14.86 -9.64
C TYR A 162 4.53 -16.27 -9.60
#